data_ca51765bc1e67ff548ef47eec760436e
#
_entry.id   ca51765bc1e67ff548ef47eec760436e
#
_cell.length_a   1.000
_cell.length_b   1.000
_cell.length_c   1.000
_cell.angle_alpha   90.00
_cell.angle_beta   90.00
_cell.angle_gamma   90.00
#
_symmetry.space_group_name_H-M   'P 1'
#
loop_
_entity.id
_entity.type
_entity.pdbx_description
1 polymer ?
#
loop_
_entity_poly.entity_id
_entity_poly.type
_entity_poly.pdbx_seq_one_letter_code
_entity_poly.pdbx_strand_id
1 'polypeptide(L)'
;MTRSDLDTTVPDVAAPRYACAYACACAFPSMGRRSFAALLWAAAAGPAAAVVPECQRSAVTKLIPAAQVEGAAQQQYAQLVSSARGQGALAPDSHPQLQRLRYIAGRIVPLAPACNERARQWRWEVNLLGSPQLNAFCMPGGKIAFFNGILVKLKLNDDEVAMIMGHEVAHALLEHARERIAKSTGTNQGLRLGAAVLGLGNVGDLAAQGLANLATLKFGRDDESEADALGLVLAAKAGYDPHAGVTLWQKMTAVTAGKAPPQWLSTHPAGQTRIRDIEARLPRVLPDYQAAPRPERRFELASR
;
A
#
# COMPACT_ATOMS: atom_id res chain seq x y z
N MET A 1 44.99 -30.55 -40.51
CA MET A 1 45.85 -31.24 -39.51
C MET A 1 44.94 -31.40 -38.30
N THR A 2 44.43 -32.59 -38.23
CA THR A 2 44.39 -33.68 -37.20
C THR A 2 43.62 -33.26 -35.94
N ARG A 3 42.35 -33.71 -35.81
CA ARG A 3 41.80 -34.95 -35.22
C ARG A 3 42.38 -35.29 -33.84
N SER A 4 41.52 -35.33 -32.82
CA SER A 4 41.29 -36.62 -32.12
C SER A 4 40.08 -36.47 -31.18
N ASP A 5 39.18 -37.39 -31.40
CA ASP A 5 38.02 -37.82 -30.58
C ASP A 5 38.53 -38.39 -29.23
N LEU A 6 37.73 -38.32 -28.21
CA LEU A 6 37.57 -39.38 -27.21
C LEU A 6 36.20 -39.30 -26.53
N ASP A 7 35.46 -40.31 -26.95
CA ASP A 7 34.24 -40.87 -26.37
C ASP A 7 34.59 -41.54 -25.00
N THR A 8 33.74 -41.41 -23.99
CA THR A 8 33.59 -42.40 -22.91
C THR A 8 32.22 -42.35 -22.27
N THR A 9 31.43 -43.26 -22.73
CA THR A 9 30.35 -44.07 -22.16
C THR A 9 30.07 -44.01 -20.64
N VAL A 10 28.75 -43.99 -20.38
CA VAL A 10 28.00 -44.25 -19.15
C VAL A 10 28.33 -45.61 -18.50
N PRO A 11 28.13 -45.77 -17.18
CA PRO A 11 27.30 -46.89 -16.79
C PRO A 11 26.16 -46.53 -15.81
N ASP A 12 25.04 -47.14 -16.14
CA ASP A 12 23.82 -47.43 -15.42
C ASP A 12 24.11 -48.23 -14.15
N VAL A 13 23.57 -47.86 -13.00
CA VAL A 13 23.55 -48.68 -11.79
C VAL A 13 22.16 -48.71 -11.19
N ALA A 14 21.60 -49.89 -11.20
CA ALA A 14 20.31 -50.33 -10.78
C ALA A 14 19.97 -50.11 -9.29
N ALA A 15 18.67 -49.95 -9.04
CA ALA A 15 18.04 -49.99 -7.71
C ALA A 15 18.01 -51.37 -7.10
N PRO A 16 17.99 -51.52 -5.77
CA PRO A 16 17.47 -52.72 -5.16
C PRO A 16 16.11 -52.51 -4.52
N ARG A 17 15.16 -53.36 -4.95
CA ARG A 17 13.91 -53.67 -4.29
C ARG A 17 14.22 -54.54 -3.05
N TYR A 18 13.63 -54.18 -1.89
CA TYR A 18 13.37 -55.15 -0.82
C TYR A 18 11.92 -55.06 -0.37
N ALA A 19 11.20 -56.09 -0.72
CA ALA A 19 9.97 -56.52 -0.11
C ALA A 19 10.33 -57.58 0.95
N CYS A 20 9.79 -57.48 2.14
CA CYS A 20 9.47 -58.67 2.93
C CYS A 20 8.46 -58.36 4.00
N ALA A 21 7.36 -59.12 3.90
CA ALA A 21 6.30 -59.21 4.84
C ALA A 21 6.72 -60.01 6.10
N TYR A 22 6.22 -59.60 7.27
CA TYR A 22 5.97 -60.54 8.37
C TYR A 22 4.70 -60.10 9.13
N ALA A 23 3.69 -60.94 9.02
CA ALA A 23 2.52 -60.98 9.90
C ALA A 23 2.92 -61.63 11.21
N CYS A 24 2.52 -61.04 12.32
CA CYS A 24 2.41 -61.77 13.56
C CYS A 24 1.13 -61.31 14.30
N ALA A 25 0.19 -62.19 14.34
CA ALA A 25 -0.98 -62.12 15.17
C ALA A 25 -0.61 -62.50 16.60
N CYS A 26 -1.02 -61.71 17.58
CA CYS A 26 -1.12 -62.17 18.96
C CYS A 26 -2.35 -61.57 19.66
N ALA A 27 -3.05 -62.43 20.29
CA ALA A 27 -4.34 -62.46 20.92
C ALA A 27 -4.64 -61.32 21.93
N PHE A 28 -5.95 -61.04 22.00
CA PHE A 28 -6.59 -60.25 23.06
C PHE A 28 -6.57 -60.96 24.44
N PRO A 29 -6.64 -60.19 25.55
CA PRO A 29 -7.74 -60.45 26.47
C PRO A 29 -8.60 -59.19 26.75
N SER A 30 -9.87 -59.46 26.87
CA SER A 30 -10.95 -58.61 27.28
C SER A 30 -10.77 -58.12 28.72
N MET A 31 -10.94 -56.82 28.99
CA MET A 31 -11.47 -56.37 30.29
C MET A 31 -11.97 -54.92 30.26
N GLY A 32 -13.21 -54.74 30.69
CA GLY A 32 -13.61 -53.60 31.53
C GLY A 32 -14.17 -52.37 30.81
N ARG A 33 -15.52 -52.35 30.63
CA ARG A 33 -16.32 -51.13 30.43
C ARG A 33 -16.02 -50.11 31.54
N ARG A 34 -15.33 -49.04 31.23
CA ARG A 34 -15.45 -47.78 31.96
C ARG A 34 -15.51 -46.65 30.91
N SER A 35 -16.70 -46.02 30.83
CA SER A 35 -16.99 -44.87 30.00
C SER A 35 -16.14 -43.68 30.43
N PHE A 36 -15.13 -43.32 29.65
CA PHE A 36 -14.49 -41.99 29.72
C PHE A 36 -15.05 -41.20 28.56
N ALA A 37 -15.96 -40.29 28.87
CA ALA A 37 -16.38 -39.24 27.98
C ALA A 37 -15.17 -38.28 27.77
N ALA A 38 -14.39 -38.50 26.74
CA ALA A 38 -13.40 -37.56 26.28
C ALA A 38 -14.15 -36.43 25.57
N LEU A 39 -14.33 -35.30 26.26
CA LEU A 39 -14.71 -34.04 25.68
C LEU A 39 -13.57 -33.61 24.73
N LEU A 40 -13.76 -33.88 23.44
CA LEU A 40 -12.97 -33.28 22.38
C LEU A 40 -13.31 -31.77 22.32
N TRP A 41 -12.49 -30.97 22.95
CA TRP A 41 -12.41 -29.56 22.68
C TRP A 41 -11.82 -29.41 21.26
N ALA A 42 -12.69 -29.31 20.27
CA ALA A 42 -12.31 -28.78 18.97
C ALA A 42 -12.02 -27.31 19.17
N ALA A 43 -10.74 -26.99 19.42
CA ALA A 43 -10.25 -25.64 19.29
C ALA A 43 -10.48 -25.24 17.82
N ALA A 44 -11.51 -24.45 17.57
CA ALA A 44 -11.68 -23.76 16.31
C ALA A 44 -10.49 -22.78 16.17
N ALA A 45 -9.41 -23.26 15.57
CA ALA A 45 -8.37 -22.39 15.05
C ALA A 45 -9.02 -21.58 13.94
N GLY A 46 -9.50 -20.38 14.28
CA GLY A 46 -9.87 -19.39 13.28
C GLY A 46 -8.68 -19.20 12.32
N PRO A 47 -8.92 -18.91 11.04
CA PRO A 47 -7.83 -18.67 10.11
C PRO A 47 -6.97 -17.56 10.71
N ALA A 48 -5.73 -17.89 11.09
CA ALA A 48 -4.72 -16.90 11.42
C ALA A 48 -4.63 -16.00 10.19
N ALA A 49 -5.01 -14.74 10.32
CA ALA A 49 -4.89 -13.77 9.26
C ALA A 49 -3.42 -13.79 8.83
N ALA A 50 -3.16 -14.30 7.62
CA ALA A 50 -1.82 -14.36 7.08
C ALA A 50 -1.29 -12.92 7.04
N VAL A 51 -0.27 -12.63 7.83
CA VAL A 51 0.40 -11.33 7.82
C VAL A 51 0.90 -11.11 6.40
N VAL A 52 0.40 -10.07 5.75
CA VAL A 52 0.86 -9.67 4.42
C VAL A 52 2.32 -9.25 4.59
N PRO A 53 3.29 -9.91 3.94
CA PRO A 53 4.71 -9.65 4.17
C PRO A 53 5.11 -8.18 3.94
N GLU A 54 4.33 -7.47 3.13
CA GLU A 54 4.52 -6.05 2.80
C GLU A 54 4.06 -5.09 3.92
N CYS A 55 3.51 -5.57 5.03
CA CYS A 55 2.97 -4.75 6.12
C CYS A 55 3.95 -4.53 7.29
N GLN A 56 5.24 -4.67 7.07
CA GLN A 56 6.24 -4.40 8.11
C GLN A 56 6.42 -2.89 8.31
N ARG A 57 6.25 -2.44 9.55
CA ARG A 57 6.46 -1.05 9.93
C ARG A 57 7.79 -0.91 10.66
N SER A 58 8.49 0.17 10.40
CA SER A 58 9.75 0.49 11.06
C SER A 58 9.58 0.61 12.59
N ALA A 59 10.53 0.05 13.34
CA ALA A 59 10.50 0.11 14.81
C ALA A 59 10.61 1.55 15.35
N VAL A 60 11.23 2.47 14.60
CA VAL A 60 11.38 3.87 15.02
C VAL A 60 10.05 4.62 15.09
N THR A 61 9.00 4.12 14.43
CA THR A 61 7.66 4.69 14.55
C THR A 61 7.17 4.71 16.00
N LYS A 62 7.60 3.76 16.82
CA LYS A 62 7.22 3.67 18.25
C LYS A 62 7.68 4.86 19.08
N LEU A 63 8.66 5.65 18.60
CA LEU A 63 9.15 6.85 19.28
C LEU A 63 8.15 8.01 19.27
N ILE A 64 7.21 8.02 18.34
CA ILE A 64 6.20 9.07 18.20
C ILE A 64 4.80 8.44 18.35
N PRO A 65 3.92 8.93 19.24
CA PRO A 65 2.57 8.40 19.37
C PRO A 65 1.75 8.54 18.08
N ALA A 66 1.19 7.44 17.59
CA ALA A 66 0.41 7.43 16.33
C ALA A 66 -0.79 8.39 16.38
N ALA A 67 -1.50 8.44 17.53
CA ALA A 67 -2.66 9.31 17.71
C ALA A 67 -2.32 10.81 17.57
N GLN A 68 -1.10 11.22 17.94
CA GLN A 68 -0.66 12.60 17.77
C GLN A 68 -0.47 12.96 16.30
N VAL A 69 0.18 12.06 15.53
CA VAL A 69 0.39 12.27 14.10
C VAL A 69 -0.93 12.26 13.34
N GLU A 70 -1.83 11.33 13.67
CA GLU A 70 -3.18 11.26 13.10
C GLU A 70 -4.02 12.50 13.43
N GLY A 71 -3.94 13.00 14.68
CA GLY A 71 -4.62 14.22 15.10
C GLY A 71 -4.12 15.47 14.36
N ALA A 72 -2.79 15.61 14.23
CA ALA A 72 -2.20 16.69 13.46
C ALA A 72 -2.58 16.62 11.97
N ALA A 73 -2.57 15.42 11.38
CA ALA A 73 -2.98 15.19 10.01
C ALA A 73 -4.44 15.58 9.79
N GLN A 74 -5.33 15.20 10.71
CA GLN A 74 -6.74 15.58 10.66
C GLN A 74 -6.94 17.10 10.69
N GLN A 75 -6.21 17.81 11.54
CA GLN A 75 -6.30 19.28 11.61
C GLN A 75 -5.80 19.93 10.32
N GLN A 76 -4.63 19.53 9.82
CA GLN A 76 -4.06 20.03 8.57
C GLN A 76 -4.97 19.76 7.38
N TYR A 77 -5.54 18.56 7.31
CA TYR A 77 -6.46 18.21 6.24
C TYR A 77 -7.75 19.02 6.29
N ALA A 78 -8.32 19.23 7.47
CA ALA A 78 -9.51 20.07 7.66
C ALA A 78 -9.26 21.51 7.21
N GLN A 79 -8.09 22.07 7.52
CA GLN A 79 -7.68 23.41 7.07
C GLN A 79 -7.53 23.48 5.55
N LEU A 80 -6.89 22.45 4.93
CA LEU A 80 -6.76 22.34 3.48
C LEU A 80 -8.14 22.32 2.79
N VAL A 81 -9.05 21.48 3.27
CA VAL A 81 -10.40 21.35 2.73
C VAL A 81 -11.19 22.64 2.91
N SER A 82 -11.06 23.30 4.07
CA SER A 82 -11.70 24.60 4.33
C SER A 82 -11.19 25.69 3.40
N SER A 83 -9.87 25.77 3.20
CA SER A 83 -9.24 26.70 2.26
C SER A 83 -9.70 26.44 0.82
N ALA A 84 -9.67 25.19 0.39
CA ALA A 84 -10.12 24.81 -0.96
C ALA A 84 -11.61 25.16 -1.17
N ARG A 85 -12.45 24.97 -0.15
CA ARG A 85 -13.87 25.36 -0.19
C ARG A 85 -14.04 26.88 -0.32
N GLY A 86 -13.29 27.67 0.47
CA GLY A 86 -13.33 29.12 0.40
C GLY A 86 -12.87 29.68 -0.94
N GLN A 87 -12.03 28.94 -1.67
CA GLN A 87 -11.54 29.30 -3.00
C GLN A 87 -12.39 28.73 -4.14
N GLY A 88 -13.50 28.02 -3.86
CA GLY A 88 -14.29 27.33 -4.88
C GLY A 88 -13.56 26.17 -5.57
N ALA A 89 -12.45 25.68 -4.97
CA ALA A 89 -11.61 24.64 -5.53
C ALA A 89 -11.90 23.24 -4.93
N LEU A 90 -12.86 23.09 -4.04
CA LEU A 90 -13.30 21.81 -3.53
C LEU A 90 -14.43 21.26 -4.41
N ALA A 91 -14.24 20.09 -4.99
CA ALA A 91 -15.27 19.45 -5.80
C ALA A 91 -16.51 19.10 -4.95
N PRO A 92 -17.72 19.39 -5.42
CA PRO A 92 -18.97 18.99 -4.74
C PRO A 92 -19.13 17.46 -4.76
N ASP A 93 -19.93 16.92 -3.84
CA ASP A 93 -20.16 15.48 -3.72
C ASP A 93 -20.73 14.84 -4.99
N SER A 94 -21.46 15.61 -5.79
CA SER A 94 -22.00 15.18 -7.09
C SER A 94 -20.97 15.13 -8.22
N HIS A 95 -19.74 15.62 -8.00
CA HIS A 95 -18.72 15.67 -9.05
C HIS A 95 -18.33 14.25 -9.51
N PRO A 96 -18.42 13.91 -10.81
CA PRO A 96 -18.23 12.54 -11.30
C PRO A 96 -16.87 11.95 -10.91
N GLN A 97 -15.79 12.75 -10.99
CA GLN A 97 -14.44 12.28 -10.62
C GLN A 97 -14.28 12.09 -9.11
N LEU A 98 -14.99 12.86 -8.26
CA LEU A 98 -15.00 12.61 -6.82
C LEU A 98 -15.75 11.31 -6.49
N GLN A 99 -16.88 11.05 -7.14
CA GLN A 99 -17.61 9.79 -7.00
C GLN A 99 -16.75 8.60 -7.45
N ARG A 100 -16.02 8.75 -8.55
CA ARG A 100 -15.03 7.77 -9.03
C ARG A 100 -13.97 7.46 -7.98
N LEU A 101 -13.33 8.48 -7.41
CA LEU A 101 -12.31 8.33 -6.38
C LEU A 101 -12.87 7.63 -5.14
N ARG A 102 -14.07 8.02 -4.69
CA ARG A 102 -14.74 7.40 -3.54
C ARG A 102 -15.13 5.95 -3.80
N TYR A 103 -15.54 5.62 -5.01
CA TYR A 103 -15.83 4.23 -5.41
C TYR A 103 -14.56 3.37 -5.35
N ILE A 104 -13.44 3.86 -5.89
CA ILE A 104 -12.16 3.16 -5.85
C ILE A 104 -11.68 3.00 -4.40
N ALA A 105 -11.75 4.07 -3.60
CA ALA A 105 -11.41 4.03 -2.17
C ALA A 105 -12.28 3.02 -1.42
N GLY A 106 -13.57 2.96 -1.69
CA GLY A 106 -14.51 2.00 -1.09
C GLY A 106 -14.15 0.53 -1.33
N ARG A 107 -13.33 0.25 -2.34
CA ARG A 107 -12.81 -1.09 -2.61
C ARG A 107 -11.45 -1.35 -1.97
N ILE A 108 -10.61 -0.33 -1.81
CA ILE A 108 -9.26 -0.45 -1.25
C ILE A 108 -9.29 -0.37 0.28
N VAL A 109 -10.03 0.59 0.85
CA VAL A 109 -10.06 0.87 2.29
C VAL A 109 -10.46 -0.34 3.16
N PRO A 110 -11.43 -1.19 2.78
CA PRO A 110 -11.77 -2.39 3.55
C PRO A 110 -10.61 -3.38 3.73
N LEU A 111 -9.58 -3.32 2.90
CA LEU A 111 -8.38 -4.16 2.98
C LEU A 111 -7.34 -3.61 3.96
N ALA A 112 -7.42 -2.34 4.31
CA ALA A 112 -6.44 -1.63 5.13
C ALA A 112 -6.21 -2.24 6.53
N PRO A 113 -7.25 -2.72 7.26
CA PRO A 113 -7.06 -3.30 8.59
C PRO A 113 -6.20 -4.56 8.63
N ALA A 114 -6.10 -5.31 7.54
CA ALA A 114 -5.23 -6.47 7.45
C ALA A 114 -3.74 -6.10 7.58
N CYS A 115 -3.39 -4.87 7.21
CA CYS A 115 -2.03 -4.33 7.32
C CYS A 115 -1.82 -3.50 8.58
N ASN A 116 -2.79 -2.66 8.94
CA ASN A 116 -2.72 -1.81 10.12
C ASN A 116 -4.07 -1.80 10.83
N GLU A 117 -4.15 -2.46 11.99
CA GLU A 117 -5.38 -2.54 12.80
C GLU A 117 -5.95 -1.15 13.16
N ARG A 118 -5.09 -0.13 13.32
CA ARG A 118 -5.53 1.24 13.58
C ARG A 118 -6.43 1.79 12.48
N ALA A 119 -6.28 1.29 11.25
CA ALA A 119 -7.08 1.70 10.09
C ALA A 119 -8.59 1.46 10.28
N ARG A 120 -9.00 0.55 11.20
CA ARG A 120 -10.41 0.36 11.59
C ARG A 120 -11.02 1.59 12.27
N GLN A 121 -10.19 2.37 12.96
CA GLN A 121 -10.62 3.54 13.73
C GLN A 121 -10.43 4.84 12.94
N TRP A 122 -9.78 4.78 11.77
CA TRP A 122 -9.55 5.96 10.96
C TRP A 122 -10.85 6.48 10.34
N ARG A 123 -11.02 7.77 10.39
CA ARG A 123 -12.13 8.45 9.69
C ARG A 123 -11.70 8.74 8.25
N TRP A 124 -11.80 7.72 7.41
CA TRP A 124 -11.45 7.81 6.00
C TRP A 124 -12.23 8.92 5.30
N GLU A 125 -11.52 9.73 4.56
CA GLU A 125 -12.10 10.86 3.85
C GLU A 125 -11.40 11.02 2.50
N VAL A 126 -12.18 11.23 1.43
CA VAL A 126 -11.67 11.38 0.07
C VAL A 126 -12.24 12.66 -0.52
N ASN A 127 -11.35 13.58 -0.90
CA ASN A 127 -11.68 14.83 -1.56
C ASN A 127 -10.92 15.01 -2.87
N LEU A 128 -11.53 15.74 -3.82
CA LEU A 128 -10.94 16.16 -5.08
C LEU A 128 -10.78 17.67 -5.06
N LEU A 129 -9.56 18.14 -5.33
CA LEU A 129 -9.21 19.55 -5.36
C LEU A 129 -9.08 20.03 -6.81
N GLY A 130 -9.74 21.12 -7.14
CA GLY A 130 -9.73 21.77 -8.45
C GLY A 130 -8.42 22.52 -8.69
N SER A 131 -7.31 21.81 -8.75
CA SER A 131 -5.98 22.37 -8.97
C SER A 131 -5.30 21.70 -10.18
N PRO A 132 -4.54 22.44 -10.99
CA PRO A 132 -3.81 21.89 -12.13
C PRO A 132 -2.56 21.09 -11.72
N GLN A 133 -2.23 20.99 -10.45
CA GLN A 133 -1.08 20.24 -9.95
C GLN A 133 -1.24 18.75 -10.21
N LEU A 134 -0.14 18.07 -10.57
CA LEU A 134 -0.08 16.62 -10.60
C LEU A 134 0.27 16.15 -9.19
N ASN A 135 -0.75 15.93 -8.37
CA ASN A 135 -0.55 15.53 -6.98
C ASN A 135 -1.71 14.67 -6.47
N ALA A 136 -1.39 13.80 -5.53
CA ALA A 136 -2.31 13.06 -4.67
C ALA A 136 -1.58 12.74 -3.37
N PHE A 137 -2.29 12.47 -2.28
CA PHE A 137 -1.69 12.03 -1.03
C PHE A 137 -2.72 11.33 -0.14
N CYS A 138 -2.23 10.54 0.81
CA CYS A 138 -2.99 10.05 1.96
C CYS A 138 -2.23 10.38 3.25
N MET A 139 -2.76 11.31 4.04
CA MET A 139 -2.20 11.61 5.36
C MET A 139 -2.58 10.54 6.38
N PRO A 140 -1.79 10.39 7.48
CA PRO A 140 -2.14 9.54 8.61
C PRO A 140 -3.59 9.74 9.07
N GLY A 141 -4.26 8.67 9.45
CA GLY A 141 -5.69 8.72 9.80
C GLY A 141 -6.64 8.66 8.61
N GLY A 142 -6.13 8.31 7.40
CA GLY A 142 -6.94 8.03 6.22
C GLY A 142 -7.49 9.27 5.50
N LYS A 143 -6.74 10.37 5.46
CA LYS A 143 -7.14 11.62 4.81
C LYS A 143 -6.57 11.70 3.40
N ILE A 144 -7.40 11.38 2.40
CA ILE A 144 -7.02 11.24 0.99
C ILE A 144 -7.44 12.50 0.21
N ALA A 145 -6.52 13.07 -0.55
CA ALA A 145 -6.83 14.10 -1.52
C ALA A 145 -6.19 13.79 -2.88
N PHE A 146 -6.96 14.02 -3.93
CA PHE A 146 -6.49 14.04 -5.30
C PHE A 146 -6.63 15.45 -5.86
N PHE A 147 -5.69 15.85 -6.68
CA PHE A 147 -5.76 17.10 -7.43
C PHE A 147 -6.25 16.78 -8.84
N ASN A 148 -7.18 17.60 -9.36
CA ASN A 148 -7.75 17.33 -10.69
C ASN A 148 -6.69 17.22 -11.79
N GLY A 149 -5.60 17.98 -11.65
CA GLY A 149 -4.50 17.96 -12.61
C GLY A 149 -3.89 16.58 -12.86
N ILE A 150 -3.76 15.72 -11.83
CA ILE A 150 -3.17 14.38 -12.02
C ILE A 150 -4.08 13.47 -12.85
N LEU A 151 -5.40 13.57 -12.65
CA LEU A 151 -6.39 12.79 -13.40
C LEU A 151 -6.46 13.22 -14.87
N VAL A 152 -6.54 14.53 -15.10
CA VAL A 152 -6.74 15.11 -16.45
C VAL A 152 -5.48 15.04 -17.30
N LYS A 153 -4.32 15.51 -16.77
CA LYS A 153 -3.09 15.61 -17.56
C LYS A 153 -2.49 14.25 -17.89
N LEU A 154 -2.64 13.27 -17.02
CA LEU A 154 -2.18 11.91 -17.26
C LEU A 154 -3.26 11.02 -17.92
N LYS A 155 -4.48 11.52 -18.06
CA LYS A 155 -5.59 10.74 -18.62
C LYS A 155 -5.69 9.37 -17.97
N LEU A 156 -5.73 9.35 -16.62
CA LEU A 156 -5.69 8.13 -15.84
C LEU A 156 -7.00 7.34 -15.97
N ASN A 157 -6.89 6.05 -16.30
CA ASN A 157 -7.99 5.10 -16.19
C ASN A 157 -8.20 4.66 -14.72
N ASP A 158 -9.25 3.88 -14.43
CA ASP A 158 -9.58 3.46 -13.07
C ASP A 158 -8.49 2.61 -12.42
N ASP A 159 -7.85 1.75 -13.19
CA ASP A 159 -6.79 0.89 -12.67
C ASP A 159 -5.55 1.71 -12.28
N GLU A 160 -5.19 2.73 -13.08
CA GLU A 160 -4.09 3.65 -12.77
C GLU A 160 -4.40 4.55 -11.55
N VAL A 161 -5.66 5.01 -11.42
CA VAL A 161 -6.10 5.74 -10.22
C VAL A 161 -6.03 4.85 -8.99
N ALA A 162 -6.41 3.58 -9.11
CA ALA A 162 -6.33 2.61 -8.02
C ALA A 162 -4.86 2.33 -7.62
N MET A 163 -3.92 2.32 -8.58
CA MET A 163 -2.48 2.21 -8.28
C MET A 163 -1.99 3.40 -7.45
N ILE A 164 -2.33 4.64 -7.84
CA ILE A 164 -1.98 5.83 -7.05
C ILE A 164 -2.63 5.74 -5.67
N MET A 165 -3.93 5.46 -5.59
CA MET A 165 -4.65 5.40 -4.31
C MET A 165 -4.08 4.31 -3.40
N GLY A 166 -3.79 3.13 -3.94
CA GLY A 166 -3.15 2.04 -3.20
C GLY A 166 -1.79 2.43 -2.66
N HIS A 167 -0.97 3.10 -3.46
CA HIS A 167 0.34 3.62 -3.08
C HIS A 167 0.23 4.65 -1.94
N GLU A 168 -0.67 5.63 -2.06
CA GLU A 168 -0.88 6.65 -1.02
C GLU A 168 -1.43 6.05 0.27
N VAL A 169 -2.38 5.12 0.17
CA VAL A 169 -2.91 4.37 1.32
C VAL A 169 -1.81 3.53 1.97
N ALA A 170 -0.92 2.92 1.18
CA ALA A 170 0.22 2.15 1.70
C ALA A 170 1.16 3.02 2.54
N HIS A 171 1.49 4.25 2.11
CA HIS A 171 2.27 5.17 2.92
C HIS A 171 1.64 5.43 4.30
N ALA A 172 0.32 5.60 4.36
CA ALA A 172 -0.38 5.80 5.63
C ALA A 172 -0.40 4.53 6.50
N LEU A 173 -0.62 3.34 5.90
CA LEU A 173 -0.65 2.06 6.61
C LEU A 173 0.70 1.65 7.17
N LEU A 174 1.78 1.89 6.42
CA LEU A 174 3.17 1.64 6.81
C LEU A 174 3.72 2.72 7.75
N GLU A 175 2.93 3.78 7.97
CA GLU A 175 3.27 4.89 8.86
C GLU A 175 4.55 5.66 8.45
N HIS A 176 4.85 5.75 7.14
CA HIS A 176 6.07 6.38 6.62
C HIS A 176 6.21 7.84 7.06
N ALA A 177 5.11 8.61 7.15
CA ALA A 177 5.14 9.96 7.67
C ALA A 177 5.61 9.99 9.15
N ARG A 178 5.11 9.07 9.97
CA ARG A 178 5.48 8.94 11.39
C ARG A 178 6.94 8.50 11.53
N GLU A 179 7.39 7.57 10.70
CA GLU A 179 8.78 7.15 10.64
C GLU A 179 9.70 8.30 10.27
N ARG A 180 9.32 9.08 9.24
CA ARG A 180 10.09 10.24 8.79
C ARG A 180 10.23 11.29 9.89
N ILE A 181 9.16 11.58 10.62
CA ILE A 181 9.17 12.49 11.77
C ILE A 181 10.13 11.94 12.82
N ALA A 182 10.04 10.66 13.18
CA ALA A 182 10.90 10.03 14.17
C ALA A 182 12.38 10.11 13.79
N LYS A 183 12.73 9.77 12.54
CA LYS A 183 14.11 9.85 12.02
C LYS A 183 14.65 11.27 11.96
N SER A 184 13.79 12.28 11.74
CA SER A 184 14.19 13.67 11.61
C SER A 184 14.30 14.40 12.95
N THR A 185 13.85 13.81 14.06
CA THR A 185 13.85 14.43 15.40
C THR A 185 15.26 14.85 15.88
N GLY A 186 16.33 14.28 15.29
CA GLY A 186 17.72 14.69 15.54
C GLY A 186 18.21 15.88 14.72
N THR A 187 17.40 16.44 13.81
CA THR A 187 17.74 17.58 12.95
C THR A 187 16.87 18.78 13.29
N ASN A 188 17.37 20.02 13.02
CA ASN A 188 16.58 21.24 13.23
C ASN A 188 15.24 21.24 12.49
N GLN A 189 15.14 20.53 11.36
CA GLN A 189 13.93 20.38 10.59
C GLN A 189 12.96 19.38 11.25
N GLY A 190 13.48 18.33 11.86
CA GLY A 190 12.70 17.35 12.61
C GLY A 190 12.19 17.86 13.95
N LEU A 191 12.99 18.67 14.63
CA LEU A 191 12.55 19.38 15.85
C LEU A 191 11.36 20.30 15.55
N ARG A 192 11.34 20.99 14.40
CA ARG A 192 10.22 21.82 13.95
C ARG A 192 8.99 21.00 13.59
N LEU A 193 9.17 19.89 12.86
CA LEU A 193 8.10 18.95 12.52
C LEU A 193 7.55 18.27 13.78
N GLY A 194 8.43 17.78 14.66
CA GLY A 194 8.04 17.19 15.93
C GLY A 194 7.31 18.19 16.83
N ALA A 195 7.80 19.42 16.94
CA ALA A 195 7.15 20.48 17.71
C ALA A 195 5.78 20.88 17.15
N ALA A 196 5.63 20.94 15.82
CA ALA A 196 4.36 21.22 15.18
C ALA A 196 3.34 20.09 15.41
N VAL A 197 3.78 18.81 15.31
CA VAL A 197 2.95 17.64 15.59
C VAL A 197 2.57 17.54 17.07
N LEU A 198 3.47 17.93 17.96
CA LEU A 198 3.28 17.88 19.41
C LEU A 198 2.57 19.14 19.96
N GLY A 199 2.27 20.13 19.13
CA GLY A 199 1.64 21.39 19.57
C GLY A 199 2.54 22.29 20.42
N LEU A 200 3.87 22.11 20.37
CA LEU A 200 4.85 22.81 21.21
C LEU A 200 5.38 24.11 20.59
N GLY A 201 4.83 24.58 19.47
CA GLY A 201 5.27 25.79 18.77
C GLY A 201 4.18 26.87 18.67
N ASN A 202 4.58 28.12 18.43
CA ASN A 202 3.64 29.23 18.19
C ASN A 202 2.75 28.94 16.97
N VAL A 203 1.46 28.73 17.24
CA VAL A 203 0.46 28.14 16.34
C VAL A 203 0.18 29.01 15.10
N GLY A 204 0.47 30.31 15.12
CA GLY A 204 0.16 31.23 14.02
C GLY A 204 1.05 31.09 12.78
N ASP A 205 2.37 31.05 12.95
CA ASP A 205 3.32 30.95 11.85
C ASP A 205 3.56 29.49 11.39
N LEU A 206 3.36 28.55 12.30
CA LEU A 206 3.48 27.11 12.05
C LEU A 206 2.25 26.52 11.32
N ALA A 207 1.06 27.12 11.49
CA ALA A 207 -0.15 26.64 10.79
C ALA A 207 -0.06 26.84 9.28
N ALA A 208 0.47 27.97 8.81
CA ALA A 208 0.66 28.22 7.38
C ALA A 208 1.80 27.37 6.76
N GLN A 209 2.88 27.11 7.53
CA GLN A 209 4.00 26.27 7.10
C GLN A 209 3.77 24.78 7.39
N GLY A 210 3.03 24.44 8.45
CA GLY A 210 2.72 23.08 8.87
C GLY A 210 1.74 22.35 7.96
N LEU A 211 0.83 23.09 7.28
CA LEU A 211 -0.05 22.52 6.25
C LEU A 211 0.71 21.92 5.08
N ALA A 212 1.86 22.53 4.72
CA ALA A 212 2.72 22.03 3.67
C ALA A 212 3.45 20.75 4.08
N ASN A 213 3.64 20.47 5.37
CA ASN A 213 4.64 19.51 5.83
C ASN A 213 4.20 18.04 5.69
N LEU A 214 2.97 17.67 6.06
CA LEU A 214 2.52 16.27 5.94
C LEU A 214 2.12 15.90 4.50
N ALA A 215 1.52 16.84 3.76
CA ALA A 215 1.17 16.63 2.35
C ALA A 215 2.36 16.73 1.38
N THR A 216 3.49 17.27 1.84
CA THR A 216 4.71 17.49 1.04
C THR A 216 5.93 16.78 1.59
N LEU A 217 5.74 15.82 2.50
CA LEU A 217 6.83 14.99 2.99
C LEU A 217 7.47 14.23 1.83
N LYS A 218 8.81 14.33 1.76
CA LYS A 218 9.58 13.52 0.81
C LYS A 218 9.88 12.17 1.44
N PHE A 219 9.57 11.11 0.73
CA PHE A 219 9.85 9.75 1.15
C PHE A 219 11.19 9.25 0.61
N GLY A 220 11.79 8.29 1.30
CA GLY A 220 13.01 7.62 0.87
C GLY A 220 12.73 6.58 -0.22
N ARG A 221 13.78 6.09 -0.87
CA ARG A 221 13.62 5.04 -1.91
C ARG A 221 13.04 3.74 -1.34
N ASP A 222 13.39 3.42 -0.11
CA ASP A 222 12.87 2.23 0.57
C ASP A 222 11.38 2.39 0.89
N ASP A 223 10.99 3.56 1.44
CA ASP A 223 9.58 3.91 1.70
C ASP A 223 8.74 3.81 0.41
N GLU A 224 9.30 4.29 -0.73
CA GLU A 224 8.64 4.21 -2.04
C GLU A 224 8.49 2.77 -2.55
N SER A 225 9.54 1.94 -2.39
CA SER A 225 9.50 0.54 -2.80
C SER A 225 8.50 -0.27 -1.96
N GLU A 226 8.40 0.03 -0.67
CA GLU A 226 7.42 -0.58 0.24
C GLU A 226 6.00 -0.13 -0.11
N ALA A 227 5.80 1.17 -0.39
CA ALA A 227 4.51 1.70 -0.80
C ALA A 227 4.05 1.15 -2.16
N ASP A 228 4.96 1.00 -3.12
CA ASP A 228 4.65 0.32 -4.40
C ASP A 228 4.25 -1.13 -4.18
N ALA A 229 5.00 -1.87 -3.36
CA ALA A 229 4.74 -3.28 -3.09
C ALA A 229 3.36 -3.50 -2.46
N LEU A 230 3.06 -2.78 -1.38
CA LEU A 230 1.77 -2.90 -0.69
C LEU A 230 0.64 -2.30 -1.52
N GLY A 231 0.85 -1.15 -2.16
CA GLY A 231 -0.14 -0.49 -3.00
C GLY A 231 -0.60 -1.36 -4.16
N LEU A 232 0.34 -2.07 -4.79
CA LEU A 232 0.07 -3.02 -5.86
C LEU A 232 -0.83 -4.18 -5.38
N VAL A 233 -0.54 -4.73 -4.19
CA VAL A 233 -1.35 -5.79 -3.58
C VAL A 233 -2.75 -5.29 -3.23
N LEU A 234 -2.86 -4.10 -2.63
CA LEU A 234 -4.15 -3.51 -2.28
C LEU A 234 -5.04 -3.28 -3.50
N ALA A 235 -4.48 -2.70 -4.57
CA ALA A 235 -5.22 -2.46 -5.79
C ALA A 235 -5.63 -3.77 -6.49
N ALA A 236 -4.75 -4.77 -6.56
CA ALA A 236 -5.07 -6.08 -7.12
C ALA A 236 -6.20 -6.78 -6.34
N LYS A 237 -6.12 -6.83 -5.01
CA LYS A 237 -7.18 -7.40 -4.16
C LYS A 237 -8.48 -6.62 -4.22
N ALA A 238 -8.43 -5.33 -4.56
CA ALA A 238 -9.60 -4.52 -4.84
C ALA A 238 -10.18 -4.74 -6.25
N GLY A 239 -9.57 -5.61 -7.08
CA GLY A 239 -10.04 -6.01 -8.42
C GLY A 239 -9.54 -5.11 -9.55
N TYR A 240 -8.52 -4.27 -9.32
CA TYR A 240 -7.89 -3.42 -10.32
C TYR A 240 -6.64 -4.07 -10.89
N ASP A 241 -6.42 -3.93 -12.20
CA ASP A 241 -5.32 -4.57 -12.92
C ASP A 241 -3.95 -4.04 -12.47
N PRO A 242 -3.08 -4.87 -11.87
CA PRO A 242 -1.78 -4.43 -11.38
C PRO A 242 -0.80 -4.00 -12.48
N HIS A 243 -1.02 -4.39 -13.76
CA HIS A 243 -0.22 -3.89 -14.89
C HIS A 243 -0.34 -2.37 -15.05
N ALA A 244 -1.42 -1.77 -14.55
CA ALA A 244 -1.61 -0.33 -14.54
C ALA A 244 -0.53 0.42 -13.74
N GLY A 245 0.16 -0.24 -12.82
CA GLY A 245 1.33 0.33 -12.14
C GLY A 245 2.46 0.67 -13.12
N VAL A 246 2.70 -0.17 -14.11
CA VAL A 246 3.72 0.06 -15.15
C VAL A 246 3.31 1.23 -16.05
N THR A 247 2.06 1.21 -16.57
CA THR A 247 1.58 2.27 -17.46
C THR A 247 1.49 3.62 -16.77
N LEU A 248 1.14 3.66 -15.48
CA LEU A 248 1.16 4.86 -14.66
C LEU A 248 2.56 5.49 -14.63
N TRP A 249 3.60 4.69 -14.32
CA TRP A 249 4.98 5.21 -14.25
C TRP A 249 5.51 5.63 -15.61
N GLN A 250 5.11 4.96 -16.69
CA GLN A 250 5.42 5.41 -18.06
C GLN A 250 4.82 6.79 -18.35
N LYS A 251 3.52 7.00 -18.00
CA LYS A 251 2.86 8.30 -18.14
C LYS A 251 3.53 9.38 -17.29
N MET A 252 3.88 9.08 -16.05
CA MET A 252 4.58 9.99 -15.15
C MET A 252 5.95 10.42 -15.74
N THR A 253 6.72 9.47 -16.26
CA THR A 253 8.01 9.74 -16.89
C THR A 253 7.86 10.60 -18.13
N ALA A 254 6.85 10.34 -18.96
CA ALA A 254 6.61 11.09 -20.19
C ALA A 254 6.29 12.58 -19.94
N VAL A 255 5.53 12.91 -18.88
CA VAL A 255 5.21 14.32 -18.58
C VAL A 255 6.36 15.09 -17.93
N THR A 256 7.40 14.39 -17.46
CA THR A 256 8.58 15.00 -16.83
C THR A 256 9.75 15.20 -17.79
N ALA A 257 9.68 14.64 -18.99
CA ALA A 257 10.76 14.73 -19.96
C ALA A 257 11.13 16.21 -20.27
N GLY A 258 12.32 16.63 -19.83
CA GLY A 258 12.84 18.00 -20.06
C GLY A 258 12.19 19.10 -19.20
N LYS A 259 11.43 18.80 -18.18
CA LYS A 259 10.75 19.77 -17.30
C LYS A 259 11.09 19.49 -15.83
N ALA A 260 10.87 20.50 -14.98
CA ALA A 260 10.90 20.30 -13.53
C ALA A 260 9.89 19.22 -13.11
N PRO A 261 10.26 18.32 -12.18
CA PRO A 261 9.35 17.26 -11.75
C PRO A 261 8.08 17.85 -11.14
N PRO A 262 6.90 17.28 -11.47
CA PRO A 262 5.65 17.65 -10.81
C PRO A 262 5.72 17.46 -9.30
N GLN A 263 4.81 18.09 -8.56
CA GLN A 263 4.78 18.02 -7.09
C GLN A 263 4.80 16.57 -6.58
N TRP A 264 3.99 15.69 -7.16
CA TRP A 264 3.95 14.28 -6.77
C TRP A 264 5.30 13.57 -6.94
N LEU A 265 6.02 13.83 -8.04
CA LEU A 265 7.36 13.26 -8.25
C LEU A 265 8.45 13.95 -7.41
N SER A 266 8.17 15.12 -6.85
CA SER A 266 9.08 15.77 -5.89
C SER A 266 9.00 15.12 -4.50
N THR A 267 7.84 14.56 -4.14
CA THR A 267 7.61 13.81 -2.90
C THR A 267 7.84 12.31 -3.08
N HIS A 268 7.56 11.79 -4.30
CA HIS A 268 7.70 10.38 -4.70
C HIS A 268 8.64 10.26 -5.90
N PRO A 269 9.95 10.19 -5.68
CA PRO A 269 10.92 10.19 -6.77
C PRO A 269 10.68 9.09 -7.79
N ALA A 270 10.57 9.47 -9.06
CA ALA A 270 10.53 8.53 -10.17
C ALA A 270 11.90 7.87 -10.36
N GLY A 271 11.91 6.60 -10.72
CA GLY A 271 13.09 5.87 -11.12
C GLY A 271 12.73 4.75 -12.09
N GLN A 272 13.59 4.49 -13.07
CA GLN A 272 13.44 3.30 -13.93
C GLN A 272 13.45 2.00 -13.14
N THR A 273 14.04 2.01 -11.95
CA THR A 273 14.03 0.89 -11.00
C THR A 273 12.60 0.56 -10.56
N ARG A 274 11.74 1.56 -10.32
CA ARG A 274 10.36 1.33 -9.87
C ARG A 274 9.53 0.53 -10.88
N ILE A 275 9.66 0.84 -12.17
CA ILE A 275 8.96 0.05 -13.23
C ILE A 275 9.42 -1.40 -13.19
N ARG A 276 10.73 -1.66 -13.15
CA ARG A 276 11.28 -3.01 -13.08
C ARG A 276 10.87 -3.75 -11.80
N ASP A 277 10.83 -3.04 -10.68
CA ASP A 277 10.43 -3.61 -9.39
C ASP A 277 8.94 -3.98 -9.38
N ILE A 278 8.08 -3.17 -10.01
CA ILE A 278 6.66 -3.48 -10.21
C ILE A 278 6.52 -4.69 -11.12
N GLU A 279 7.18 -4.70 -12.28
CA GLU A 279 7.16 -5.82 -13.23
C GLU A 279 7.59 -7.14 -12.57
N ALA A 280 8.65 -7.11 -11.76
CA ALA A 280 9.13 -8.26 -11.01
C ALA A 280 8.12 -8.79 -9.97
N ARG A 281 7.23 -7.90 -9.46
CA ARG A 281 6.19 -8.27 -8.47
C ARG A 281 4.90 -8.78 -9.12
N LEU A 282 4.64 -8.46 -10.39
CA LEU A 282 3.40 -8.85 -11.07
C LEU A 282 3.07 -10.36 -10.95
N PRO A 283 3.99 -11.31 -11.17
CA PRO A 283 3.68 -12.73 -11.07
C PRO A 283 3.15 -13.13 -9.68
N ARG A 284 3.59 -12.46 -8.63
CA ARG A 284 3.14 -12.71 -7.25
C ARG A 284 1.77 -12.09 -6.96
N VAL A 285 1.44 -10.96 -7.56
CA VAL A 285 0.23 -10.18 -7.29
C VAL A 285 -0.93 -10.57 -8.21
N LEU A 286 -0.64 -11.07 -9.41
CA LEU A 286 -1.66 -11.48 -10.38
C LEU A 286 -2.68 -12.51 -9.84
N PRO A 287 -2.30 -13.51 -9.02
CA PRO A 287 -3.29 -14.42 -8.42
C PRO A 287 -4.31 -13.69 -7.54
N ASP A 288 -3.89 -12.69 -6.76
CA ASP A 288 -4.80 -11.86 -5.95
C ASP A 288 -5.80 -11.10 -6.83
N TYR A 289 -5.31 -10.51 -7.94
CA TYR A 289 -6.15 -9.84 -8.91
C TYR A 289 -7.13 -10.81 -9.59
N GLN A 290 -6.67 -12.01 -9.97
CA GLN A 290 -7.53 -13.01 -10.63
C GLN A 290 -8.65 -13.51 -9.70
N ALA A 291 -8.37 -13.64 -8.41
CA ALA A 291 -9.33 -14.07 -7.40
C ALA A 291 -10.29 -12.96 -6.95
N ALA A 292 -9.91 -11.68 -7.13
CA ALA A 292 -10.68 -10.56 -6.66
C ALA A 292 -11.95 -10.30 -7.50
N PRO A 293 -13.09 -9.92 -6.88
CA PRO A 293 -14.26 -9.47 -7.61
C PRO A 293 -13.93 -8.22 -8.43
N ARG A 294 -14.29 -8.21 -9.69
CA ARG A 294 -14.09 -7.05 -10.56
C ARG A 294 -14.97 -5.87 -10.13
N PRO A 295 -14.53 -4.61 -10.35
CA PRO A 295 -15.38 -3.45 -10.15
C PRO A 295 -16.63 -3.53 -11.05
N GLU A 296 -17.79 -3.38 -10.46
CA GLU A 296 -19.08 -3.35 -11.19
C GLU A 296 -19.25 -2.08 -12.04
N ARG A 297 -18.54 -1.01 -11.64
CA ARG A 297 -18.59 0.29 -12.31
C ARG A 297 -17.21 0.66 -12.82
N ARG A 298 -17.17 1.19 -14.04
CA ARG A 298 -16.00 1.85 -14.63
C ARG A 298 -16.40 3.28 -14.96
N PHE A 299 -15.46 4.20 -14.86
CA PHE A 299 -15.70 5.61 -14.99
C PHE A 299 -14.99 6.17 -16.23
N GLU A 300 -15.57 7.21 -16.79
CA GLU A 300 -14.93 7.93 -17.87
C GLU A 300 -13.70 8.68 -17.39
N LEU A 301 -12.74 8.87 -18.30
CA LEU A 301 -11.55 9.65 -18.02
C LEU A 301 -11.94 11.09 -17.67
N ALA A 302 -11.15 11.70 -16.78
CA ALA A 302 -11.34 13.10 -16.45
C ALA A 302 -11.11 13.96 -17.70
N SER A 303 -12.13 14.76 -18.06
CA SER A 303 -12.03 15.82 -19.07
C SER A 303 -11.66 17.15 -18.42
N ARG A 304 -11.24 18.11 -19.25
CA ARG A 304 -10.88 19.47 -18.80
C ARG A 304 -12.05 20.20 -18.14
#